data_cc25f5743bfa10241e9d9da82a2ebd4c
#
_entry.id   cc25f5743bfa10241e9d9da82a2ebd4c
#
_cell.length_a   1.000
_cell.length_b   1.000
_cell.length_c   1.000
_cell.angle_alpha   90.00
_cell.angle_beta   90.00
_cell.angle_gamma   90.00
#
_symmetry.space_group_name_H-M   'P 1'
#
loop_
_entity.id
_entity.type
_entity.pdbx_description
1 polymer ?
#
loop_
_entity_poly.entity_id
_entity_poly.type
_entity_poly.pdbx_seq_one_letter_code
_entity_poly.pdbx_strand_id
1 'polypeptide(L)'
;MPSFLLVSLGIDALLGEITVYQRRKKLERMTKGDGLGDAYAATLSRIKAQHRSRSLLGVQVLMWVSHSERPLRVDELCHALGVEGGSTDLNTQNIPALEALLACCLGLITVEKSSSTVRPVHYTLQEYLSRNSNLFLKPHSTIAEVCLTYLNFREVRGISPTLRSVPPTVPFVEYASRYWGAHARRETTESVKRLALQLLDGFDKHISSKILLLGEMGIWGRYFDRGDSPQGFTGLHGAAYFGCVEIIVALLKIGKWDTRTTDCHGNTAIAWAARRGHKEAVGILLDRNEAHPDTTDEYGRTLLLCAAQNGYEGVVRILLERNDVNPNTASKYGETPLSQAAENGHEEVMRLLLERGVNPDTTDKYGQTPLWRAAQNGCVGAVRMLLERNDVNPDTADTLFGQTPLSRAAENGHEGVVRILLERSGVNPNAADILLGQTPLSRAVQNGHEKIAKLLRERLDYIPGHIAGPQPTGLFYPGPSGLSGPLPERIRRS
;
A
#
# COMPACT_ATOMS: atom_id res chain seq x y z
N MET A 1 -8.86 23.02 17.48
CA MET A 1 -9.32 23.01 18.88
C MET A 1 -8.25 22.45 19.86
N PRO A 2 -7.00 22.88 19.82
CA PRO A 2 -5.97 22.45 20.77
C PRO A 2 -6.22 22.92 22.20
N SER A 3 -6.91 24.06 22.37
CA SER A 3 -7.16 24.71 23.65
C SER A 3 -8.03 23.90 24.63
N PHE A 4 -9.01 23.14 24.16
CA PHE A 4 -9.90 22.36 25.02
C PHE A 4 -9.20 21.13 25.63
N LEU A 5 -8.33 20.50 24.86
CA LEU A 5 -7.55 19.35 25.31
C LEU A 5 -6.51 19.75 26.37
N LEU A 6 -5.83 20.88 26.12
CA LEU A 6 -4.89 21.47 27.07
C LEU A 6 -5.55 21.83 28.40
N VAL A 7 -6.75 22.40 28.35
CA VAL A 7 -7.53 22.71 29.55
C VAL A 7 -7.91 21.43 30.29
N SER A 8 -8.41 20.40 29.59
CA SER A 8 -8.80 19.14 30.21
C SER A 8 -7.64 18.41 30.90
N LEU A 9 -6.48 18.28 30.21
CA LEU A 9 -5.29 17.63 30.75
C LEU A 9 -4.53 18.51 31.76
N GLY A 10 -4.68 19.83 31.67
CA GLY A 10 -3.95 20.79 32.47
C GLY A 10 -4.66 21.27 33.73
N ILE A 11 -5.96 20.96 33.91
CA ILE A 11 -6.72 21.45 35.07
C ILE A 11 -6.04 21.00 36.38
N ASP A 12 -5.68 19.74 36.51
CA ASP A 12 -5.02 19.24 37.70
C ASP A 12 -3.63 19.88 37.92
N ALA A 13 -2.89 20.10 36.84
CA ALA A 13 -1.61 20.77 36.86
C ALA A 13 -1.72 22.26 37.23
N LEU A 14 -2.80 22.94 36.79
CA LEU A 14 -3.13 24.30 37.16
C LEU A 14 -3.60 24.41 38.59
N LEU A 15 -4.39 23.47 39.07
CA LEU A 15 -4.87 23.43 40.47
C LEU A 15 -3.75 23.15 41.47
N GLY A 16 -2.67 22.47 41.03
CA GLY A 16 -1.48 22.23 41.84
C GLY A 16 -0.61 23.47 42.08
N GLU A 17 -0.80 24.55 41.30
CA GLU A 17 -0.06 25.81 41.53
C GLU A 17 -0.67 26.64 42.66
N ILE A 18 0.17 27.13 43.57
CA ILE A 18 -0.26 27.77 44.79
C ILE A 18 -0.73 29.20 44.56
N THR A 19 -0.17 29.93 43.56
CA THR A 19 -0.50 31.35 43.33
C THR A 19 -1.25 31.56 42.02
N VAL A 20 -2.13 32.60 42.00
CA VAL A 20 -2.87 33.02 40.82
C VAL A 20 -1.92 33.41 39.66
N TYR A 21 -0.78 34.01 39.97
CA TYR A 21 0.26 34.40 39.02
C TYR A 21 0.87 33.17 38.34
N GLN A 22 1.23 32.15 39.11
CA GLN A 22 1.77 30.88 38.57
C GLN A 22 0.74 30.17 37.69
N ARG A 23 -0.51 30.12 38.13
CA ARG A 23 -1.62 29.57 37.34
C ARG A 23 -1.80 30.29 36.00
N ARG A 24 -1.79 31.64 36.00
CA ARG A 24 -1.92 32.46 34.80
C ARG A 24 -0.75 32.27 33.85
N LYS A 25 0.48 32.30 34.35
CA LYS A 25 1.70 32.09 33.57
C LYS A 25 1.76 30.68 32.97
N LYS A 26 1.29 29.67 33.68
CA LYS A 26 1.20 28.30 33.23
C LYS A 26 0.12 28.16 32.13
N LEU A 27 -1.03 28.81 32.32
CA LEU A 27 -2.10 28.85 31.32
C LEU A 27 -1.66 29.54 30.03
N GLU A 28 -0.93 30.64 30.10
CA GLU A 28 -0.37 31.34 28.92
C GLU A 28 0.64 30.46 28.15
N ARG A 29 1.49 29.68 28.85
CA ARG A 29 2.39 28.71 28.22
C ARG A 29 1.60 27.58 27.52
N MET A 30 0.58 27.07 28.20
CA MET A 30 -0.28 26.02 27.66
C MET A 30 -1.07 26.48 26.42
N THR A 31 -1.53 27.73 26.40
CA THR A 31 -2.26 28.29 25.23
C THR A 31 -1.35 28.57 24.03
N LYS A 32 -0.06 28.78 24.25
CA LYS A 32 0.96 28.92 23.19
C LYS A 32 1.47 27.60 22.61
N GLY A 33 1.03 26.46 23.14
CA GLY A 33 1.45 25.13 22.69
C GLY A 33 2.75 24.63 23.31
N ASP A 34 3.52 25.46 24.02
CA ASP A 34 4.83 25.12 24.61
C ASP A 34 4.73 24.16 25.81
N GLY A 35 3.53 23.89 26.32
CA GLY A 35 3.30 23.05 27.49
C GLY A 35 2.64 21.69 27.23
N LEU A 36 2.38 21.31 25.96
CA LEU A 36 1.74 20.02 25.64
C LEU A 36 2.63 18.84 26.03
N GLY A 37 3.91 18.92 25.75
CA GLY A 37 4.87 17.89 26.13
C GLY A 37 4.95 17.69 27.64
N ASP A 38 4.97 18.79 28.42
CA ASP A 38 4.97 18.75 29.89
C ASP A 38 3.67 18.18 30.46
N ALA A 39 2.51 18.52 29.85
CA ALA A 39 1.22 17.98 30.25
C ALA A 39 1.14 16.46 30.00
N TYR A 40 1.68 16.00 28.86
CA TYR A 40 1.78 14.56 28.56
C TYR A 40 2.74 13.87 29.53
N ALA A 41 3.92 14.44 29.79
CA ALA A 41 4.89 13.90 30.77
C ALA A 41 4.28 13.78 32.17
N ALA A 42 3.59 14.81 32.64
CA ALA A 42 2.89 14.80 33.91
C ALA A 42 1.80 13.72 33.98
N THR A 43 0.98 13.59 32.93
CA THR A 43 -0.07 12.59 32.89
C THR A 43 0.51 11.17 32.82
N LEU A 44 1.58 10.95 32.05
CA LEU A 44 2.29 9.67 32.01
C LEU A 44 2.89 9.32 33.37
N SER A 45 3.45 10.31 34.09
CA SER A 45 3.95 10.09 35.47
C SER A 45 2.82 9.67 36.41
N ARG A 46 1.63 10.27 36.28
CA ARG A 46 0.43 9.87 37.04
C ARG A 46 -0.02 8.45 36.67
N ILE A 47 0.00 8.07 35.38
CA ILE A 47 -0.30 6.71 34.92
C ILE A 47 0.67 5.71 35.56
N LYS A 48 1.96 6.01 35.55
CA LYS A 48 3.01 5.17 36.16
C LYS A 48 2.89 5.08 37.68
N ALA A 49 2.36 6.10 38.33
CA ALA A 49 2.14 6.14 39.80
C ALA A 49 0.86 5.43 40.24
N GLN A 50 0.00 4.99 39.34
CA GLN A 50 -1.17 4.19 39.70
C GLN A 50 -0.77 2.83 40.31
N HIS A 51 -1.73 2.12 40.91
CA HIS A 51 -1.51 0.74 41.37
C HIS A 51 -0.93 -0.11 40.22
N ARG A 52 -0.01 -1.01 40.53
CA ARG A 52 0.81 -1.78 39.56
C ARG A 52 0.02 -2.33 38.37
N SER A 53 -1.12 -2.95 38.60
CA SER A 53 -1.96 -3.52 37.52
C SER A 53 -2.51 -2.45 36.58
N ARG A 54 -2.99 -1.32 37.13
CA ARG A 54 -3.51 -0.20 36.33
C ARG A 54 -2.42 0.52 35.57
N SER A 55 -1.27 0.73 36.22
CA SER A 55 -0.11 1.35 35.57
C SER A 55 0.36 0.52 34.39
N LEU A 56 0.51 -0.80 34.56
CA LEU A 56 0.91 -1.71 33.49
C LEU A 56 -0.08 -1.69 32.33
N LEU A 57 -1.38 -1.79 32.61
CA LEU A 57 -2.43 -1.75 31.60
C LEU A 57 -2.42 -0.41 30.85
N GLY A 58 -2.32 0.71 31.54
CA GLY A 58 -2.27 2.04 30.91
C GLY A 58 -1.06 2.21 29.97
N VAL A 59 0.11 1.74 30.38
CA VAL A 59 1.32 1.77 29.55
C VAL A 59 1.16 0.85 28.33
N GLN A 60 0.62 -0.34 28.49
CA GLN A 60 0.36 -1.27 27.37
C GLN A 60 -0.63 -0.67 26.36
N VAL A 61 -1.74 -0.07 26.82
CA VAL A 61 -2.71 0.59 25.95
C VAL A 61 -2.04 1.71 25.14
N LEU A 62 -1.25 2.56 25.77
CA LEU A 62 -0.52 3.64 25.09
C LEU A 62 0.49 3.11 24.09
N MET A 63 1.18 2.01 24.40
CA MET A 63 2.07 1.31 23.45
C MET A 63 1.30 0.86 22.22
N TRP A 64 0.17 0.17 22.40
CA TRP A 64 -0.67 -0.28 21.29
C TRP A 64 -1.18 0.89 20.45
N VAL A 65 -1.73 1.93 21.07
CA VAL A 65 -2.28 3.11 20.37
C VAL A 65 -1.22 3.85 19.57
N SER A 66 0.04 3.87 20.05
CA SER A 66 1.13 4.61 19.39
C SER A 66 1.91 3.82 18.32
N HIS A 67 1.95 2.48 18.42
CA HIS A 67 2.80 1.64 17.56
C HIS A 67 2.02 0.68 16.66
N SER A 68 0.68 0.64 16.74
CA SER A 68 -0.13 -0.17 15.81
C SER A 68 -0.10 0.38 14.40
N GLU A 69 -0.16 -0.50 13.41
CA GLU A 69 -0.19 -0.15 11.97
C GLU A 69 -1.49 0.54 11.55
N ARG A 70 -2.56 0.33 12.27
CA ARG A 70 -3.83 1.05 12.19
C ARG A 70 -4.48 1.15 13.56
N PRO A 71 -5.40 2.10 13.77
CA PRO A 71 -6.22 2.11 14.99
C PRO A 71 -6.95 0.78 15.17
N LEU A 72 -6.87 0.22 16.39
CA LEU A 72 -7.57 -1.01 16.75
C LEU A 72 -9.00 -0.71 17.16
N ARG A 73 -9.91 -1.60 16.82
CA ARG A 73 -11.24 -1.60 17.43
C ARG A 73 -11.13 -1.96 18.93
N VAL A 74 -12.15 -1.58 19.68
CA VAL A 74 -12.19 -1.87 21.12
C VAL A 74 -12.03 -3.36 21.41
N ASP A 75 -12.77 -4.20 20.69
CA ASP A 75 -12.73 -5.66 20.82
C ASP A 75 -11.34 -6.24 20.46
N GLU A 76 -10.72 -5.73 19.38
CA GLU A 76 -9.36 -6.12 18.97
C GLU A 76 -8.34 -5.79 20.07
N LEU A 77 -8.37 -4.56 20.60
CA LEU A 77 -7.44 -4.13 21.63
C LEU A 77 -7.62 -4.89 22.94
N CYS A 78 -8.89 -5.11 23.36
CA CYS A 78 -9.17 -5.88 24.57
C CYS A 78 -8.66 -7.32 24.48
N HIS A 79 -8.85 -7.99 23.32
CA HIS A 79 -8.31 -9.32 23.09
C HIS A 79 -6.78 -9.32 23.07
N ALA A 80 -6.15 -8.35 22.41
CA ALA A 80 -4.68 -8.21 22.38
C ALA A 80 -4.10 -8.07 23.79
N LEU A 81 -4.75 -7.29 24.66
CA LEU A 81 -4.32 -7.07 26.05
C LEU A 81 -4.60 -8.29 26.97
N GLY A 82 -5.53 -9.16 26.57
CA GLY A 82 -5.83 -10.40 27.29
C GLY A 82 -4.87 -11.55 26.98
N VAL A 83 -3.97 -11.39 26.00
CA VAL A 83 -3.00 -12.44 25.63
C VAL A 83 -1.91 -12.57 26.68
N GLU A 84 -1.73 -13.77 27.20
CA GLU A 84 -0.62 -14.13 28.09
C GLU A 84 0.50 -14.82 27.30
N GLY A 85 1.75 -14.42 27.53
CA GLY A 85 2.90 -15.05 26.89
C GLY A 85 3.02 -16.53 27.22
N GLY A 86 3.13 -17.37 26.19
CA GLY A 86 3.27 -18.82 26.34
C GLY A 86 1.96 -19.59 26.55
N SER A 87 0.81 -18.93 26.59
CA SER A 87 -0.48 -19.59 26.65
C SER A 87 -0.85 -20.24 25.31
N THR A 88 -1.63 -21.33 25.38
CA THR A 88 -2.17 -22.06 24.21
C THR A 88 -3.57 -21.67 23.84
N ASP A 89 -4.25 -20.95 24.71
CA ASP A 89 -5.64 -20.54 24.56
C ASP A 89 -5.85 -19.16 25.24
N LEU A 90 -6.83 -18.41 24.78
CA LEU A 90 -7.17 -17.13 25.38
C LEU A 90 -8.00 -17.35 26.65
N ASN A 91 -7.50 -16.88 27.78
CA ASN A 91 -8.30 -16.79 28.97
C ASN A 91 -9.23 -15.58 28.90
N THR A 92 -10.53 -15.82 28.67
CA THR A 92 -11.52 -14.74 28.51
C THR A 92 -11.67 -13.87 29.77
N GLN A 93 -11.31 -14.39 30.94
CA GLN A 93 -11.33 -13.63 32.21
C GLN A 93 -10.22 -12.58 32.28
N ASN A 94 -9.18 -12.71 31.45
CA ASN A 94 -8.09 -11.73 31.36
C ASN A 94 -8.38 -10.60 30.37
N ILE A 95 -9.49 -10.66 29.65
CA ILE A 95 -9.87 -9.61 28.70
C ILE A 95 -10.34 -8.37 29.49
N PRO A 96 -9.63 -7.25 29.44
CA PRO A 96 -10.02 -6.05 30.18
C PRO A 96 -11.24 -5.40 29.55
N ALA A 97 -12.12 -4.83 30.39
CA ALA A 97 -13.25 -4.03 29.94
C ALA A 97 -12.80 -2.66 29.44
N LEU A 98 -13.55 -2.07 28.49
CA LEU A 98 -13.26 -0.75 27.92
C LEU A 98 -13.11 0.34 28.98
N GLU A 99 -13.98 0.32 30.00
CA GLU A 99 -13.97 1.30 31.08
C GLU A 99 -12.64 1.28 31.85
N ALA A 100 -12.05 0.10 32.01
CA ALA A 100 -10.76 -0.06 32.65
C ALA A 100 -9.63 0.55 31.78
N LEU A 101 -9.68 0.38 30.44
CA LEU A 101 -8.71 0.98 29.53
C LEU A 101 -8.76 2.51 29.58
N LEU A 102 -9.95 3.09 29.52
CA LEU A 102 -10.15 4.54 29.60
C LEU A 102 -9.69 5.10 30.95
N ALA A 103 -10.08 4.42 32.04
CA ALA A 103 -9.70 4.85 33.39
C ALA A 103 -8.18 4.81 33.62
N CYS A 104 -7.48 3.78 33.13
CA CYS A 104 -6.03 3.65 33.29
C CYS A 104 -5.23 4.71 32.51
N CYS A 105 -5.76 5.19 31.39
CA CYS A 105 -5.09 6.14 30.51
C CYS A 105 -5.36 7.61 30.86
N LEU A 106 -6.16 7.90 31.89
CA LEU A 106 -6.39 9.25 32.43
C LEU A 106 -6.69 10.31 31.35
N GLY A 107 -7.56 9.98 30.39
CA GLY A 107 -7.99 10.89 29.32
C GLY A 107 -7.03 11.02 28.13
N LEU A 108 -5.93 10.25 28.07
CA LEU A 108 -5.03 10.27 26.90
C LEU A 108 -5.57 9.53 25.69
N ILE A 109 -6.57 8.65 25.87
CA ILE A 109 -7.22 7.92 24.78
C ILE A 109 -8.71 8.21 24.72
N THR A 110 -9.29 8.02 23.56
CA THR A 110 -10.72 8.15 23.29
C THR A 110 -11.19 7.03 22.37
N VAL A 111 -12.49 6.79 22.34
CA VAL A 111 -13.13 5.87 21.38
C VAL A 111 -13.90 6.67 20.35
N GLU A 112 -13.60 6.47 19.09
CA GLU A 112 -14.37 7.03 18.00
C GLU A 112 -15.65 6.23 17.80
N LYS A 113 -16.80 6.84 18.04
CA LYS A 113 -18.11 6.16 18.07
C LYS A 113 -18.50 5.53 16.73
N SER A 114 -18.12 6.15 15.60
CA SER A 114 -18.50 5.67 14.25
C SER A 114 -17.82 4.39 13.85
N SER A 115 -16.56 4.20 14.26
CA SER A 115 -15.71 3.05 13.90
C SER A 115 -15.44 2.11 15.08
N SER A 116 -15.88 2.46 16.29
CA SER A 116 -15.54 1.77 17.55
C SER A 116 -14.03 1.57 17.74
N THR A 117 -13.20 2.50 17.22
CA THR A 117 -11.73 2.41 17.30
C THR A 117 -11.17 3.22 18.45
N VAL A 118 -10.14 2.68 19.11
CA VAL A 118 -9.41 3.37 20.16
C VAL A 118 -8.34 4.26 19.52
N ARG A 119 -8.32 5.53 19.89
CA ARG A 119 -7.39 6.52 19.33
C ARG A 119 -6.77 7.40 20.42
N PRO A 120 -5.59 7.98 20.17
CA PRO A 120 -5.09 9.05 21.03
C PRO A 120 -6.10 10.20 21.00
N VAL A 121 -6.27 10.87 22.12
CA VAL A 121 -7.16 12.03 22.25
C VAL A 121 -6.81 13.15 21.27
N HIS A 122 -5.55 13.23 20.85
CA HIS A 122 -5.04 14.15 19.82
C HIS A 122 -3.81 13.56 19.13
N TYR A 123 -3.57 13.93 17.85
CA TYR A 123 -2.43 13.42 17.05
C TYR A 123 -1.07 13.79 17.66
N THR A 124 -0.96 14.94 18.33
CA THR A 124 0.28 15.37 19.01
C THR A 124 0.72 14.44 20.15
N LEU A 125 -0.21 13.68 20.75
CA LEU A 125 0.13 12.64 21.71
C LEU A 125 0.88 11.49 21.01
N GLN A 126 0.43 11.08 19.83
CA GLN A 126 1.11 10.05 19.07
C GLN A 126 2.52 10.48 18.68
N GLU A 127 2.70 11.73 18.23
CA GLU A 127 4.03 12.30 17.95
C GLU A 127 4.90 12.34 19.21
N TYR A 128 4.32 12.74 20.35
CA TYR A 128 5.03 12.76 21.61
C TYR A 128 5.50 11.36 22.03
N LEU A 129 4.63 10.37 21.97
CA LEU A 129 4.95 8.98 22.33
C LEU A 129 6.01 8.37 21.39
N SER A 130 5.92 8.67 20.08
CA SER A 130 6.89 8.20 19.08
C SER A 130 8.29 8.81 19.26
N ARG A 131 8.37 10.09 19.66
CA ARG A 131 9.65 10.77 19.94
C ARG A 131 10.32 10.31 21.23
N ASN A 132 9.54 9.79 22.18
CA ASN A 132 10.04 9.31 23.46
C ASN A 132 10.18 7.78 23.46
N SER A 133 11.08 7.26 22.63
CA SER A 133 11.28 5.82 22.41
C SER A 133 11.58 5.02 23.70
N ASN A 134 12.12 5.68 24.74
CA ASN A 134 12.41 5.05 26.03
C ASN A 134 11.17 4.74 26.90
N LEU A 135 9.97 5.15 26.47
CA LEU A 135 8.73 4.87 27.20
C LEU A 135 8.33 3.39 27.14
N PHE A 136 8.67 2.73 26.05
CA PHE A 136 8.30 1.35 25.81
C PHE A 136 9.55 0.53 25.47
N LEU A 137 9.70 -0.59 26.18
CA LEU A 137 10.78 -1.52 25.90
C LEU A 137 10.36 -2.44 24.75
N LYS A 138 11.06 -2.37 23.61
CA LYS A 138 10.83 -3.21 22.44
C LYS A 138 9.36 -3.32 22.01
N PRO A 139 8.70 -2.21 21.68
CA PRO A 139 7.25 -2.20 21.43
C PRO A 139 6.85 -3.07 20.25
N HIS A 140 7.59 -3.07 19.14
CA HIS A 140 7.26 -3.87 17.97
C HIS A 140 7.45 -5.37 18.22
N SER A 141 8.49 -5.77 18.95
CA SER A 141 8.68 -7.15 19.38
C SER A 141 7.53 -7.63 20.27
N THR A 142 7.13 -6.80 21.26
CA THR A 142 5.99 -7.12 22.13
C THR A 142 4.69 -7.28 21.36
N ILE A 143 4.38 -6.37 20.42
CA ILE A 143 3.19 -6.47 19.57
C ILE A 143 3.25 -7.71 18.68
N ALA A 144 4.41 -8.01 18.08
CA ALA A 144 4.59 -9.20 17.27
C ALA A 144 4.38 -10.49 18.09
N GLU A 145 4.93 -10.56 19.30
CA GLU A 145 4.74 -11.69 20.22
C GLU A 145 3.27 -11.91 20.58
N VAL A 146 2.54 -10.83 20.89
CA VAL A 146 1.10 -10.91 21.18
C VAL A 146 0.33 -11.40 19.96
N CYS A 147 0.58 -10.83 18.78
CA CYS A 147 -0.07 -11.26 17.54
C CYS A 147 0.19 -12.74 17.24
N LEU A 148 1.46 -13.16 17.31
CA LEU A 148 1.86 -14.54 17.01
C LEU A 148 1.32 -15.53 18.05
N THR A 149 1.31 -15.15 19.33
CA THR A 149 0.71 -15.99 20.39
C THR A 149 -0.78 -16.20 20.13
N TYR A 150 -1.50 -15.11 19.81
CA TYR A 150 -2.93 -15.18 19.50
C TYR A 150 -3.22 -16.06 18.27
N LEU A 151 -2.42 -15.92 17.21
CA LEU A 151 -2.57 -16.74 15.99
C LEU A 151 -2.23 -18.21 16.24
N ASN A 152 -1.41 -18.53 17.23
CA ASN A 152 -1.07 -19.89 17.63
C ASN A 152 -2.08 -20.52 18.62
N PHE A 153 -3.09 -19.82 19.10
CA PHE A 153 -4.13 -20.40 19.93
C PHE A 153 -4.87 -21.53 19.21
N ARG A 154 -5.26 -22.58 19.96
CA ARG A 154 -5.94 -23.75 19.41
C ARG A 154 -7.23 -23.36 18.68
N GLU A 155 -8.02 -22.46 19.26
CA GLU A 155 -9.24 -21.95 18.65
C GLU A 155 -8.96 -21.30 17.30
N VAL A 156 -7.94 -20.44 17.19
CA VAL A 156 -7.57 -19.75 15.94
C VAL A 156 -6.99 -20.71 14.90
N ARG A 157 -6.14 -21.64 15.33
CA ARG A 157 -5.58 -22.68 14.43
C ARG A 157 -6.62 -23.65 13.91
N GLY A 158 -7.72 -23.84 14.65
CA GLY A 158 -8.87 -24.66 14.23
C GLY A 158 -9.78 -23.99 13.21
N ILE A 159 -9.61 -22.69 12.94
CA ILE A 159 -10.44 -21.97 11.96
C ILE A 159 -10.05 -22.40 10.54
N SER A 160 -11.02 -22.94 9.81
CA SER A 160 -10.81 -23.31 8.41
C SER A 160 -10.55 -22.06 7.54
N PRO A 161 -9.51 -22.08 6.69
CA PRO A 161 -9.28 -20.98 5.72
C PRO A 161 -10.36 -20.91 4.64
N THR A 162 -11.26 -21.89 4.52
CA THR A 162 -12.39 -21.86 3.58
C THR A 162 -13.58 -21.06 4.08
N LEU A 163 -13.61 -20.65 5.38
CA LEU A 163 -14.67 -19.82 5.91
C LEU A 163 -14.77 -18.47 5.20
N ARG A 164 -16.01 -18.02 4.95
CA ARG A 164 -16.25 -16.72 4.28
C ARG A 164 -15.86 -15.51 5.12
N SER A 165 -15.96 -15.60 6.43
CA SER A 165 -15.62 -14.52 7.37
C SER A 165 -14.96 -15.06 8.63
N VAL A 166 -14.14 -14.23 9.26
CA VAL A 166 -13.55 -14.52 10.58
C VAL A 166 -14.67 -14.54 11.62
N PRO A 167 -14.73 -15.55 12.52
CA PRO A 167 -15.71 -15.59 13.58
C PRO A 167 -15.60 -14.37 14.51
N PRO A 168 -16.73 -13.79 14.99
CA PRO A 168 -16.72 -12.64 15.90
C PRO A 168 -16.13 -12.95 17.28
N THR A 169 -15.97 -14.24 17.63
CA THR A 169 -15.32 -14.69 18.88
C THR A 169 -13.82 -14.44 18.91
N VAL A 170 -13.21 -14.20 17.76
CA VAL A 170 -11.77 -13.98 17.62
C VAL A 170 -11.45 -12.68 16.86
N PRO A 171 -11.92 -11.51 17.35
CA PRO A 171 -11.87 -10.25 16.63
C PRO A 171 -10.45 -9.80 16.26
N PHE A 172 -9.45 -10.18 17.02
CA PHE A 172 -8.06 -9.75 16.82
C PHE A 172 -7.33 -10.52 15.71
N VAL A 173 -7.90 -11.61 15.17
CA VAL A 173 -7.28 -12.45 14.12
C VAL A 173 -6.92 -11.63 12.88
N GLU A 174 -7.78 -10.71 12.45
CA GLU A 174 -7.54 -9.93 11.23
C GLU A 174 -6.33 -8.99 11.38
N TYR A 175 -6.25 -8.23 12.48
CA TYR A 175 -5.11 -7.39 12.76
C TYR A 175 -3.84 -8.22 12.91
N ALA A 176 -3.88 -9.26 13.75
CA ALA A 176 -2.73 -10.11 14.00
C ALA A 176 -2.19 -10.73 12.71
N SER A 177 -3.07 -11.28 11.84
CA SER A 177 -2.67 -11.87 10.56
C SER A 177 -1.99 -10.89 9.61
N ARG A 178 -2.50 -9.65 9.51
CA ARG A 178 -1.99 -8.65 8.56
C ARG A 178 -0.71 -7.98 9.00
N TYR A 179 -0.44 -7.90 10.31
CA TYR A 179 0.58 -6.95 10.81
C TYR A 179 1.67 -7.58 11.68
N TRP A 180 1.55 -8.84 12.12
CA TRP A 180 2.60 -9.45 12.95
C TRP A 180 3.98 -9.38 12.31
N GLY A 181 4.06 -9.63 11.00
CA GLY A 181 5.32 -9.63 10.29
C GLY A 181 5.88 -8.23 10.06
N ALA A 182 5.04 -7.19 9.92
CA ALA A 182 5.49 -5.80 9.85
C ALA A 182 6.17 -5.38 11.17
N HIS A 183 5.62 -5.80 12.30
CA HIS A 183 6.23 -5.59 13.61
C HIS A 183 7.49 -6.44 13.80
N ALA A 184 7.44 -7.74 13.46
CA ALA A 184 8.59 -8.63 13.54
C ALA A 184 9.78 -8.15 12.71
N ARG A 185 9.54 -7.62 11.50
CA ARG A 185 10.61 -7.09 10.64
C ARG A 185 11.33 -5.89 11.26
N ARG A 186 10.62 -5.04 12.02
CA ARG A 186 11.24 -3.89 12.70
C ARG A 186 12.06 -4.31 13.91
N GLU A 187 11.62 -5.37 14.60
CA GLU A 187 12.24 -5.78 15.85
C GLU A 187 12.00 -7.28 16.10
N THR A 188 12.96 -8.11 15.68
CA THR A 188 12.92 -9.57 15.85
C THR A 188 13.63 -10.00 17.15
N THR A 189 12.98 -10.85 17.95
CA THR A 189 13.56 -11.55 19.10
C THR A 189 13.51 -13.05 18.88
N GLU A 190 14.26 -13.82 19.64
CA GLU A 190 14.21 -15.30 19.57
C GLU A 190 12.80 -15.84 19.92
N SER A 191 12.05 -15.16 20.77
CA SER A 191 10.66 -15.50 21.08
C SER A 191 9.76 -15.28 19.86
N VAL A 192 9.83 -14.09 19.21
CA VAL A 192 9.12 -13.77 17.96
C VAL A 192 9.43 -14.81 16.89
N LYS A 193 10.70 -15.13 16.68
CA LYS A 193 11.16 -16.09 15.70
C LYS A 193 10.58 -17.49 15.95
N ARG A 194 10.63 -17.98 17.20
CA ARG A 194 10.06 -19.28 17.58
C ARG A 194 8.56 -19.34 17.33
N LEU A 195 7.82 -18.32 17.74
CA LEU A 195 6.35 -18.24 17.56
C LEU A 195 5.99 -18.13 16.06
N ALA A 196 6.75 -17.36 15.28
CA ALA A 196 6.55 -17.26 13.84
C ALA A 196 6.81 -18.61 13.14
N LEU A 197 7.88 -19.32 13.47
CA LEU A 197 8.15 -20.65 12.91
C LEU A 197 7.03 -21.65 13.25
N GLN A 198 6.47 -21.59 14.47
CA GLN A 198 5.34 -22.40 14.85
C GLN A 198 4.08 -22.09 14.03
N LEU A 199 3.77 -20.82 13.78
CA LEU A 199 2.64 -20.39 12.93
C LEU A 199 2.85 -20.84 11.48
N LEU A 200 4.05 -20.64 10.95
CA LEU A 200 4.39 -20.87 9.54
C LEU A 200 4.53 -22.35 9.18
N ASP A 201 4.57 -23.25 10.18
CA ASP A 201 4.62 -24.72 10.00
C ASP A 201 3.30 -25.32 9.52
N GLY A 202 2.53 -24.76 8.76
CA GLY A 202 1.23 -25.23 8.21
C GLY A 202 0.41 -24.04 7.78
N PHE A 203 1.11 -23.04 7.29
CA PHE A 203 0.54 -21.74 7.03
C PHE A 203 -0.54 -21.76 5.94
N ASP A 204 -0.40 -22.64 4.94
CA ASP A 204 -1.39 -22.87 3.90
C ASP A 204 -2.75 -23.37 4.42
N LYS A 205 -2.76 -23.95 5.63
CA LYS A 205 -3.98 -24.41 6.32
C LYS A 205 -4.49 -23.43 7.37
N HIS A 206 -3.75 -22.35 7.61
CA HIS A 206 -4.10 -21.36 8.63
C HIS A 206 -4.93 -20.22 8.03
N ILE A 207 -5.94 -19.73 8.75
CA ILE A 207 -6.81 -18.63 8.30
C ILE A 207 -6.02 -17.36 7.89
N SER A 208 -4.86 -17.13 8.49
CA SER A 208 -4.00 -15.97 8.16
C SER A 208 -3.54 -15.96 6.71
N SER A 209 -3.28 -17.12 6.10
CA SER A 209 -2.89 -17.19 4.70
C SER A 209 -3.97 -16.64 3.77
N LYS A 210 -5.23 -17.00 4.03
CA LYS A 210 -6.38 -16.45 3.30
C LYS A 210 -6.52 -14.93 3.52
N ILE A 211 -6.40 -14.47 4.77
CA ILE A 211 -6.52 -13.03 5.11
C ILE A 211 -5.48 -12.20 4.36
N LEU A 212 -4.25 -12.71 4.21
CA LEU A 212 -3.19 -12.04 3.45
C LEU A 212 -3.51 -12.00 1.97
N LEU A 213 -3.87 -13.14 1.37
CA LEU A 213 -4.19 -13.24 -0.06
C LEU A 213 -5.36 -12.35 -0.45
N LEU A 214 -6.46 -12.35 0.32
CA LEU A 214 -7.61 -11.48 0.09
C LEU A 214 -7.26 -9.99 0.21
N GLY A 215 -6.32 -9.63 1.08
CA GLY A 215 -5.86 -8.25 1.26
C GLY A 215 -5.15 -7.68 0.04
N GLU A 216 -4.48 -8.52 -0.75
CA GLU A 216 -3.74 -8.12 -1.95
C GLU A 216 -4.64 -7.94 -3.19
N MET A 217 -5.78 -8.60 -3.23
CA MET A 217 -6.64 -8.61 -4.41
C MET A 217 -7.53 -7.37 -4.54
N GLY A 218 -7.57 -6.48 -3.54
CA GLY A 218 -8.35 -5.24 -3.57
C GLY A 218 -9.81 -5.46 -4.00
N ILE A 219 -10.29 -4.65 -4.97
CA ILE A 219 -11.67 -4.76 -5.51
C ILE A 219 -11.90 -6.10 -6.22
N TRP A 220 -10.87 -6.68 -6.83
CA TRP A 220 -10.94 -7.97 -7.54
C TRP A 220 -11.10 -9.16 -6.57
N GLY A 221 -10.71 -9.03 -5.29
CA GLY A 221 -10.91 -10.07 -4.27
C GLY A 221 -12.38 -10.46 -4.06
N ARG A 222 -13.33 -9.58 -4.37
CA ARG A 222 -14.77 -9.89 -4.32
C ARG A 222 -15.22 -10.89 -5.40
N TYR A 223 -14.48 -11.02 -6.49
CA TYR A 223 -14.78 -11.99 -7.56
C TYR A 223 -14.19 -13.37 -7.28
N PHE A 224 -13.20 -13.46 -6.38
CA PHE A 224 -12.54 -14.72 -6.01
C PHE A 224 -13.11 -15.38 -4.74
N ASP A 225 -14.27 -14.93 -4.25
CA ASP A 225 -14.98 -15.55 -3.11
C ASP A 225 -15.61 -16.92 -3.48
N ARG A 226 -14.97 -17.68 -4.38
CA ARG A 226 -15.40 -19.01 -4.80
C ARG A 226 -14.87 -20.15 -3.92
N GLY A 227 -14.51 -19.86 -2.68
CA GLY A 227 -14.06 -20.92 -1.73
C GLY A 227 -12.66 -21.45 -2.01
N ASP A 228 -11.85 -20.72 -2.77
CA ASP A 228 -10.49 -21.13 -3.09
C ASP A 228 -9.64 -21.19 -1.80
N SER A 229 -9.17 -22.38 -1.53
CA SER A 229 -8.23 -22.63 -0.43
C SER A 229 -6.90 -21.94 -0.77
N PRO A 230 -6.16 -21.36 0.20
CA PRO A 230 -4.84 -20.77 -0.01
C PRO A 230 -3.76 -21.85 -0.25
N GLN A 231 -4.08 -22.86 -1.06
CA GLN A 231 -3.18 -23.95 -1.37
C GLN A 231 -1.86 -23.42 -1.94
N GLY A 232 -0.76 -24.00 -1.46
CA GLY A 232 0.57 -23.60 -1.90
C GLY A 232 1.12 -22.33 -1.25
N PHE A 233 0.32 -21.52 -0.56
CA PHE A 233 0.82 -20.35 0.18
C PHE A 233 1.50 -20.78 1.48
N THR A 234 2.69 -21.34 1.37
CA THR A 234 3.46 -21.95 2.47
C THR A 234 4.00 -20.92 3.46
N GLY A 235 4.60 -21.39 4.55
CA GLY A 235 5.28 -20.54 5.52
C GLY A 235 6.39 -19.67 4.92
N LEU A 236 7.10 -20.18 3.90
CA LEU A 236 8.11 -19.39 3.20
C LEU A 236 7.50 -18.21 2.43
N HIS A 237 6.34 -18.41 1.80
CA HIS A 237 5.56 -17.31 1.18
C HIS A 237 5.15 -16.27 2.21
N GLY A 238 4.62 -16.67 3.37
CA GLY A 238 4.24 -15.77 4.44
C GLY A 238 5.43 -14.95 4.99
N ALA A 239 6.56 -15.58 5.23
CA ALA A 239 7.78 -14.89 5.67
C ALA A 239 8.32 -13.91 4.61
N ALA A 240 8.26 -14.29 3.33
CA ALA A 240 8.68 -13.48 2.19
C ALA A 240 7.72 -12.29 1.96
N TYR A 241 6.40 -12.50 2.11
CA TYR A 241 5.38 -11.45 2.07
C TYR A 241 5.66 -10.32 3.05
N PHE A 242 6.12 -10.64 4.26
CA PHE A 242 6.47 -9.63 5.27
C PHE A 242 7.91 -9.13 5.18
N GLY A 243 8.78 -9.81 4.43
CA GLY A 243 10.21 -9.51 4.36
C GLY A 243 10.96 -9.78 5.66
N CYS A 244 10.54 -10.78 6.44
CA CYS A 244 11.15 -11.15 7.70
C CYS A 244 12.43 -11.98 7.47
N VAL A 245 13.54 -11.32 7.19
CA VAL A 245 14.83 -11.92 6.80
C VAL A 245 15.29 -13.02 7.74
N GLU A 246 15.32 -12.77 9.05
CA GLU A 246 15.79 -13.77 10.02
C GLU A 246 14.90 -15.03 10.05
N ILE A 247 13.59 -14.84 9.85
CA ILE A 247 12.62 -15.94 9.77
C ILE A 247 12.81 -16.72 8.45
N ILE A 248 13.00 -16.03 7.32
CA ILE A 248 13.32 -16.65 6.01
C ILE A 248 14.57 -17.52 6.14
N VAL A 249 15.65 -16.96 6.71
CA VAL A 249 16.90 -17.72 6.91
C VAL A 249 16.68 -18.94 7.79
N ALA A 250 15.88 -18.84 8.85
CA ALA A 250 15.55 -19.97 9.72
C ALA A 250 14.74 -21.05 8.99
N LEU A 251 13.73 -20.66 8.19
CA LEU A 251 12.93 -21.58 7.38
C LEU A 251 13.79 -22.33 6.34
N LEU A 252 14.68 -21.60 5.67
CA LEU A 252 15.61 -22.19 4.69
C LEU A 252 16.61 -23.16 5.35
N LYS A 253 17.04 -22.91 6.59
CA LYS A 253 17.89 -23.84 7.35
C LYS A 253 17.16 -25.14 7.72
N ILE A 254 15.86 -25.06 8.03
CA ILE A 254 15.04 -26.25 8.31
C ILE A 254 14.89 -27.13 7.07
N GLY A 255 14.94 -26.54 5.85
CA GLY A 255 14.90 -27.28 4.58
C GLY A 255 13.58 -27.99 4.26
N LYS A 256 12.48 -27.59 4.93
CA LYS A 256 11.15 -28.20 4.74
C LYS A 256 10.46 -27.70 3.48
N TRP A 257 10.75 -26.49 3.04
CA TRP A 257 10.04 -25.81 1.95
C TRP A 257 10.93 -25.67 0.71
N ASP A 258 10.42 -26.12 -0.43
CA ASP A 258 11.04 -25.87 -1.74
C ASP A 258 10.79 -24.40 -2.13
N THR A 259 11.86 -23.67 -2.43
CA THR A 259 11.80 -22.25 -2.86
C THR A 259 11.06 -22.07 -4.18
N ARG A 260 10.89 -23.13 -4.97
CA ARG A 260 10.17 -23.17 -6.26
C ARG A 260 8.67 -23.41 -6.10
N THR A 261 8.22 -23.78 -4.90
CA THR A 261 6.77 -23.96 -4.66
C THR A 261 6.02 -22.68 -5.01
N THR A 262 4.91 -22.82 -5.72
CA THR A 262 4.03 -21.73 -6.09
C THR A 262 2.73 -21.78 -5.30
N ASP A 263 2.16 -20.60 -5.03
CA ASP A 263 0.79 -20.47 -4.52
C ASP A 263 -0.25 -20.74 -5.62
N CYS A 264 -1.52 -20.60 -5.27
CA CYS A 264 -2.65 -20.79 -6.21
C CYS A 264 -2.66 -19.82 -7.41
N HIS A 265 -1.84 -18.76 -7.39
CA HIS A 265 -1.68 -17.77 -8.46
C HIS A 265 -0.34 -17.88 -9.19
N GLY A 266 0.40 -18.95 -8.96
CA GLY A 266 1.71 -19.18 -9.57
C GLY A 266 2.85 -18.35 -8.97
N ASN A 267 2.62 -17.61 -7.87
CA ASN A 267 3.69 -16.84 -7.23
C ASN A 267 4.56 -17.73 -6.35
N THR A 268 5.87 -17.60 -6.48
CA THR A 268 6.85 -18.17 -5.55
C THR A 268 7.07 -17.24 -4.35
N ALA A 269 7.73 -17.73 -3.31
CA ALA A 269 8.08 -16.90 -2.15
C ALA A 269 8.89 -15.65 -2.55
N ILE A 270 9.84 -15.79 -3.49
CA ILE A 270 10.61 -14.64 -3.98
C ILE A 270 9.74 -13.63 -4.75
N ALA A 271 8.72 -14.11 -5.48
CA ALA A 271 7.78 -13.20 -6.15
C ALA A 271 7.01 -12.34 -5.14
N TRP A 272 6.60 -12.90 -4.02
CA TRP A 272 5.98 -12.13 -2.94
C TRP A 272 6.94 -11.11 -2.33
N ALA A 273 8.20 -11.48 -2.07
CA ALA A 273 9.21 -10.54 -1.59
C ALA A 273 9.44 -9.38 -2.58
N ALA A 274 9.52 -9.68 -3.88
CA ALA A 274 9.70 -8.67 -4.94
C ALA A 274 8.49 -7.75 -5.07
N ARG A 275 7.26 -8.28 -5.07
CA ARG A 275 6.00 -7.53 -5.12
C ARG A 275 5.80 -6.60 -3.92
N ARG A 276 6.46 -6.88 -2.80
CA ARG A 276 6.39 -6.11 -1.56
C ARG A 276 7.61 -5.21 -1.32
N GLY A 277 8.58 -5.22 -2.23
CA GLY A 277 9.77 -4.38 -2.16
C GLY A 277 10.81 -4.80 -1.11
N HIS A 278 10.79 -6.06 -0.69
CA HIS A 278 11.69 -6.58 0.35
C HIS A 278 13.03 -7.02 -0.23
N LYS A 279 13.87 -6.06 -0.53
CA LYS A 279 15.13 -6.24 -1.27
C LYS A 279 16.08 -7.25 -0.61
N GLU A 280 16.23 -7.22 0.71
CA GLU A 280 17.09 -8.15 1.46
C GLU A 280 16.55 -9.58 1.39
N ALA A 281 15.22 -9.76 1.47
CA ALA A 281 14.58 -11.06 1.32
C ALA A 281 14.75 -11.60 -0.10
N VAL A 282 14.62 -10.75 -1.12
CA VAL A 282 14.89 -11.11 -2.52
C VAL A 282 16.33 -11.57 -2.69
N GLY A 283 17.31 -10.83 -2.17
CA GLY A 283 18.73 -11.20 -2.24
C GLY A 283 18.98 -12.60 -1.64
N ILE A 284 18.51 -12.86 -0.43
CA ILE A 284 18.71 -14.14 0.26
C ILE A 284 18.07 -15.31 -0.49
N LEU A 285 16.87 -15.09 -1.08
CA LEU A 285 16.19 -16.14 -1.83
C LEU A 285 16.88 -16.41 -3.19
N LEU A 286 17.46 -15.39 -3.83
CA LEU A 286 18.26 -15.53 -5.05
C LEU A 286 19.60 -16.27 -4.82
N ASP A 287 20.27 -16.01 -3.69
CA ASP A 287 21.58 -16.59 -3.38
C ASP A 287 21.52 -18.13 -3.23
N ARG A 288 20.34 -18.70 -3.03
CA ARG A 288 20.17 -20.15 -2.92
C ARG A 288 20.22 -20.91 -4.26
N ASN A 289 20.40 -20.20 -5.41
CA ASN A 289 20.49 -20.75 -6.77
C ASN A 289 19.33 -21.67 -7.22
N GLU A 290 18.33 -21.87 -6.39
CA GLU A 290 17.15 -22.71 -6.68
C GLU A 290 15.97 -21.88 -7.20
N ALA A 291 15.93 -20.58 -6.89
CA ALA A 291 14.92 -19.68 -7.37
C ALA A 291 15.34 -19.06 -8.70
N HIS A 292 14.68 -19.44 -9.79
CA HIS A 292 14.94 -18.83 -11.10
C HIS A 292 14.35 -17.40 -11.11
N PRO A 293 15.14 -16.36 -11.40
CA PRO A 293 14.68 -14.97 -11.31
C PRO A 293 13.60 -14.62 -12.37
N ASP A 294 13.53 -15.36 -13.48
CA ASP A 294 12.55 -15.19 -14.54
C ASP A 294 11.30 -16.08 -14.38
N THR A 295 11.05 -16.61 -13.17
CA THR A 295 9.76 -17.27 -12.90
C THR A 295 8.61 -16.27 -13.05
N THR A 296 7.51 -16.73 -13.62
CA THR A 296 6.33 -15.90 -13.89
C THR A 296 5.12 -16.37 -13.10
N ASP A 297 4.27 -15.44 -12.71
CA ASP A 297 2.96 -15.73 -12.16
C ASP A 297 1.95 -16.19 -13.25
N GLU A 298 0.71 -16.43 -12.86
CA GLU A 298 -0.38 -16.83 -13.79
C GLU A 298 -0.65 -15.82 -14.92
N TYR A 299 -0.25 -14.55 -14.77
CA TYR A 299 -0.34 -13.49 -15.78
C TYR A 299 0.93 -13.38 -16.65
N GLY A 300 1.94 -14.20 -16.40
CA GLY A 300 3.24 -14.13 -17.07
C GLY A 300 4.12 -12.98 -16.58
N ARG A 301 3.84 -12.41 -15.41
CA ARG A 301 4.64 -11.31 -14.85
C ARG A 301 5.87 -11.86 -14.14
N THR A 302 7.05 -11.36 -14.52
CA THR A 302 8.33 -11.67 -13.87
C THR A 302 8.50 -10.89 -12.56
N LEU A 303 9.48 -11.29 -11.75
CA LEU A 303 9.87 -10.55 -10.54
C LEU A 303 10.22 -9.09 -10.85
N LEU A 304 10.95 -8.87 -11.95
CA LEU A 304 11.37 -7.54 -12.39
C LEU A 304 10.15 -6.68 -12.80
N LEU A 305 9.20 -7.27 -13.51
CA LEU A 305 7.97 -6.56 -13.89
C LEU A 305 7.17 -6.15 -12.65
N CYS A 306 6.98 -7.08 -11.70
CA CYS A 306 6.26 -6.78 -10.46
C CYS A 306 6.97 -5.69 -9.61
N ALA A 307 8.30 -5.73 -9.52
CA ALA A 307 9.07 -4.72 -8.81
C ALA A 307 9.00 -3.36 -9.52
N ALA A 308 9.06 -3.34 -10.86
CA ALA A 308 8.97 -2.13 -11.67
C ALA A 308 7.58 -1.48 -11.58
N GLN A 309 6.52 -2.27 -11.61
CA GLN A 309 5.13 -1.81 -11.46
C GLN A 309 4.92 -1.07 -10.14
N ASN A 310 5.58 -1.51 -9.06
CA ASN A 310 5.41 -0.94 -7.72
C ASN A 310 6.51 0.08 -7.35
N GLY A 311 7.45 0.37 -8.25
CA GLY A 311 8.51 1.36 -8.02
C GLY A 311 9.60 0.93 -7.02
N TYR A 312 9.82 -0.36 -6.82
CA TYR A 312 10.79 -0.85 -5.85
C TYR A 312 12.22 -0.86 -6.40
N GLU A 313 12.85 0.31 -6.44
CA GLU A 313 14.19 0.54 -6.98
C GLU A 313 15.24 -0.45 -6.46
N GLY A 314 15.26 -0.70 -5.15
CA GLY A 314 16.21 -1.61 -4.52
C GLY A 314 16.09 -3.05 -5.03
N VAL A 315 14.88 -3.53 -5.30
CA VAL A 315 14.63 -4.86 -5.88
C VAL A 315 15.00 -4.86 -7.36
N VAL A 316 14.59 -3.83 -8.11
CA VAL A 316 14.94 -3.68 -9.53
C VAL A 316 16.46 -3.70 -9.72
N ARG A 317 17.22 -2.97 -8.89
CA ARG A 317 18.68 -2.92 -8.95
C ARG A 317 19.32 -4.31 -8.75
N ILE A 318 18.92 -5.03 -7.70
CA ILE A 318 19.43 -6.40 -7.43
C ILE A 318 19.13 -7.35 -8.60
N LEU A 319 17.92 -7.27 -9.17
CA LEU A 319 17.54 -8.12 -10.29
C LEU A 319 18.34 -7.77 -11.55
N LEU A 320 18.54 -6.47 -11.83
CA LEU A 320 19.31 -6.02 -13.00
C LEU A 320 20.83 -6.26 -12.87
N GLU A 321 21.38 -6.43 -11.68
CA GLU A 321 22.79 -6.82 -11.49
C GLU A 321 23.07 -8.25 -11.96
N ARG A 322 22.05 -9.08 -12.13
CA ARG A 322 22.17 -10.47 -12.58
C ARG A 322 22.14 -10.56 -14.10
N ASN A 323 22.96 -11.45 -14.64
CA ASN A 323 23.02 -11.73 -16.08
C ASN A 323 21.93 -12.67 -16.58
N ASP A 324 21.28 -13.40 -15.67
CA ASP A 324 20.22 -14.38 -15.94
C ASP A 324 18.80 -13.76 -15.89
N VAL A 325 18.68 -12.45 -15.73
CA VAL A 325 17.43 -11.68 -15.77
C VAL A 325 17.29 -10.97 -17.12
N ASN A 326 16.21 -11.27 -17.85
CA ASN A 326 15.89 -10.53 -19.07
C ASN A 326 15.01 -9.32 -18.77
N PRO A 327 15.52 -8.08 -18.90
CA PRO A 327 14.75 -6.89 -18.55
C PRO A 327 13.63 -6.54 -19.54
N ASN A 328 13.54 -7.25 -20.68
CA ASN A 328 12.51 -7.08 -21.70
C ASN A 328 11.38 -8.12 -21.64
N THR A 329 11.42 -9.06 -20.70
CA THR A 329 10.39 -10.09 -20.60
C THR A 329 9.02 -9.46 -20.35
N ALA A 330 8.10 -9.72 -21.28
CA ALA A 330 6.74 -9.18 -21.22
C ALA A 330 5.75 -10.16 -20.56
N SER A 331 4.72 -9.60 -19.93
CA SER A 331 3.56 -10.37 -19.43
C SER A 331 2.74 -11.01 -20.56
N LYS A 332 1.76 -11.83 -20.18
CA LYS A 332 0.77 -12.37 -21.17
C LYS A 332 0.00 -11.29 -21.93
N TYR A 333 -0.01 -10.07 -21.43
CA TYR A 333 -0.63 -8.92 -22.08
C TYR A 333 0.35 -8.07 -22.90
N GLY A 334 1.62 -8.46 -22.95
CA GLY A 334 2.67 -7.72 -23.65
C GLY A 334 3.27 -6.58 -22.83
N GLU A 335 2.90 -6.45 -21.57
CA GLU A 335 3.41 -5.41 -20.68
C GLU A 335 4.86 -5.71 -20.30
N THR A 336 5.75 -4.74 -20.43
CA THR A 336 7.17 -4.84 -20.04
C THR A 336 7.41 -4.14 -18.71
N PRO A 337 8.53 -4.43 -18.01
CA PRO A 337 8.92 -3.68 -16.82
C PRO A 337 8.97 -2.17 -17.05
N LEU A 338 9.47 -1.72 -18.22
CA LEU A 338 9.51 -0.30 -18.55
C LEU A 338 8.12 0.30 -18.76
N SER A 339 7.21 -0.39 -19.45
CA SER A 339 5.85 0.11 -19.66
C SER A 339 5.09 0.25 -18.35
N GLN A 340 5.26 -0.68 -17.42
CA GLN A 340 4.64 -0.63 -16.10
C GLN A 340 5.24 0.46 -15.21
N ALA A 341 6.57 0.65 -15.24
CA ALA A 341 7.21 1.77 -14.53
C ALA A 341 6.75 3.13 -15.08
N ALA A 342 6.60 3.24 -16.40
CA ALA A 342 6.14 4.47 -17.07
C ALA A 342 4.68 4.78 -16.74
N GLU A 343 3.80 3.77 -16.73
CA GLU A 343 2.38 3.86 -16.37
C GLU A 343 2.18 4.43 -14.96
N ASN A 344 3.05 4.04 -14.01
CA ASN A 344 2.97 4.45 -12.62
C ASN A 344 3.89 5.63 -12.26
N GLY A 345 4.66 6.16 -13.21
CA GLY A 345 5.53 7.32 -13.02
C GLY A 345 6.78 7.06 -12.17
N HIS A 346 7.28 5.84 -12.14
CA HIS A 346 8.46 5.44 -11.37
C HIS A 346 9.77 5.80 -12.09
N GLU A 347 10.13 7.07 -12.08
CA GLU A 347 11.23 7.64 -12.87
C GLU A 347 12.58 6.97 -12.60
N GLU A 348 12.92 6.69 -11.33
CA GLU A 348 14.19 6.03 -10.99
C GLU A 348 14.26 4.60 -11.55
N VAL A 349 13.17 3.85 -11.47
CA VAL A 349 13.07 2.50 -12.06
C VAL A 349 13.19 2.57 -13.57
N MET A 350 12.55 3.53 -14.23
CA MET A 350 12.67 3.76 -15.68
C MET A 350 14.12 4.03 -16.05
N ARG A 351 14.83 4.89 -15.31
CA ARG A 351 16.24 5.19 -15.56
C ARG A 351 17.10 3.93 -15.48
N LEU A 352 16.95 3.14 -14.43
CA LEU A 352 17.68 1.88 -14.27
C LEU A 352 17.46 0.90 -15.44
N LEU A 353 16.21 0.79 -15.91
CA LEU A 353 15.86 -0.06 -17.04
C LEU A 353 16.46 0.46 -18.35
N LEU A 354 16.36 1.77 -18.62
CA LEU A 354 16.89 2.41 -19.83
C LEU A 354 18.43 2.36 -19.89
N GLU A 355 19.12 2.48 -18.76
CA GLU A 355 20.58 2.28 -18.65
C GLU A 355 21.00 0.85 -19.02
N ARG A 356 20.13 -0.14 -18.84
CA ARG A 356 20.32 -1.53 -19.28
C ARG A 356 19.98 -1.78 -20.76
N GLY A 357 19.67 -0.73 -21.51
CA GLY A 357 19.40 -0.82 -22.94
C GLY A 357 18.04 -1.45 -23.29
N VAL A 358 17.07 -1.35 -22.39
CA VAL A 358 15.68 -1.78 -22.67
C VAL A 358 15.12 -0.93 -23.81
N ASN A 359 14.42 -1.56 -24.76
CA ASN A 359 13.76 -0.84 -25.86
C ASN A 359 12.60 0.03 -25.29
N PRO A 360 12.65 1.36 -25.44
CA PRO A 360 11.68 2.28 -24.88
C PRO A 360 10.37 2.35 -25.66
N ASP A 361 10.30 1.74 -26.86
CA ASP A 361 9.15 1.86 -27.77
C ASP A 361 8.45 0.52 -28.02
N THR A 362 8.63 -0.47 -27.11
CA THR A 362 7.93 -1.75 -27.17
C THR A 362 6.45 -1.55 -26.94
N THR A 363 5.62 -2.24 -27.72
CA THR A 363 4.16 -2.20 -27.60
C THR A 363 3.62 -3.43 -26.86
N ASP A 364 2.57 -3.25 -26.09
CA ASP A 364 1.77 -4.33 -25.55
C ASP A 364 0.79 -4.92 -26.61
N LYS A 365 -0.07 -5.85 -26.20
CA LYS A 365 -1.09 -6.46 -27.10
C LYS A 365 -2.12 -5.48 -27.67
N TYR A 366 -2.22 -4.30 -27.07
CA TYR A 366 -3.13 -3.24 -27.50
C TYR A 366 -2.42 -2.15 -28.30
N GLY A 367 -1.13 -2.34 -28.63
CA GLY A 367 -0.32 -1.35 -29.33
C GLY A 367 0.13 -0.17 -28.46
N GLN A 368 -0.03 -0.26 -27.13
CA GLN A 368 0.30 0.81 -26.21
C GLN A 368 1.79 0.78 -25.87
N THR A 369 2.49 1.90 -26.12
CA THR A 369 3.90 2.09 -25.75
C THR A 369 4.04 2.56 -24.30
N PRO A 370 5.25 2.51 -23.69
CA PRO A 370 5.52 3.16 -22.40
C PRO A 370 5.13 4.64 -22.40
N LEU A 371 5.38 5.37 -23.50
CA LEU A 371 4.98 6.77 -23.64
C LEU A 371 3.46 6.95 -23.63
N TRP A 372 2.73 6.08 -24.35
CA TRP A 372 1.28 6.10 -24.36
C TRP A 372 0.69 5.90 -22.96
N ARG A 373 1.20 4.92 -22.20
CA ARG A 373 0.76 4.62 -20.83
C ARG A 373 1.09 5.75 -19.87
N ALA A 374 2.29 6.31 -19.94
CA ALA A 374 2.67 7.48 -19.15
C ALA A 374 1.78 8.71 -19.45
N ALA A 375 1.45 8.92 -20.73
CA ALA A 375 0.57 10.00 -21.17
C ALA A 375 -0.88 9.82 -20.67
N GLN A 376 -1.39 8.60 -20.68
CA GLN A 376 -2.71 8.25 -20.17
C GLN A 376 -2.86 8.60 -18.70
N ASN A 377 -1.82 8.37 -17.90
CA ASN A 377 -1.86 8.55 -16.44
C ASN A 377 -1.30 9.91 -15.97
N GLY A 378 -0.89 10.75 -16.89
CA GLY A 378 -0.39 12.08 -16.58
C GLY A 378 1.00 12.11 -15.93
N CYS A 379 1.82 11.08 -16.12
CA CYS A 379 3.15 10.94 -15.54
C CYS A 379 4.17 11.85 -16.26
N VAL A 380 4.20 13.13 -15.90
CA VAL A 380 4.98 14.19 -16.57
C VAL A 380 6.47 13.86 -16.66
N GLY A 381 7.09 13.39 -15.57
CA GLY A 381 8.51 13.04 -15.54
C GLY A 381 8.84 11.84 -16.44
N ALA A 382 8.00 10.80 -16.42
CA ALA A 382 8.12 9.65 -17.30
C ALA A 382 8.03 10.04 -18.79
N VAL A 383 7.05 10.89 -19.13
CA VAL A 383 6.89 11.42 -20.50
C VAL A 383 8.14 12.21 -20.93
N ARG A 384 8.68 13.09 -20.09
CA ARG A 384 9.88 13.86 -20.37
C ARG A 384 11.07 12.95 -20.63
N MET A 385 11.32 11.99 -19.76
CA MET A 385 12.43 11.04 -19.86
C MET A 385 12.40 10.23 -21.16
N LEU A 386 11.21 9.78 -21.58
CA LEU A 386 11.04 9.05 -22.84
C LEU A 386 11.24 9.95 -24.05
N LEU A 387 10.73 11.18 -24.02
CA LEU A 387 10.88 12.14 -25.13
C LEU A 387 12.29 12.73 -25.28
N GLU A 388 13.15 12.68 -24.26
CA GLU A 388 14.56 13.02 -24.39
C GLU A 388 15.33 12.04 -25.29
N ARG A 389 14.78 10.87 -25.53
CA ARG A 389 15.37 9.85 -26.40
C ARG A 389 14.93 10.03 -27.86
N ASN A 390 15.85 9.70 -28.78
CA ASN A 390 15.59 9.78 -30.22
C ASN A 390 14.97 8.49 -30.79
N ASP A 391 15.03 7.38 -30.03
CA ASP A 391 14.51 6.06 -30.39
C ASP A 391 13.05 5.84 -29.94
N VAL A 392 12.36 6.90 -29.48
CA VAL A 392 10.94 6.87 -29.10
C VAL A 392 10.11 7.59 -30.15
N ASN A 393 9.11 6.91 -30.71
CA ASN A 393 8.13 7.52 -31.59
C ASN A 393 6.99 8.14 -30.77
N PRO A 394 6.83 9.47 -30.74
CA PRO A 394 5.84 10.14 -29.91
C PRO A 394 4.39 9.96 -30.41
N ASP A 395 4.18 9.49 -31.63
CA ASP A 395 2.87 9.36 -32.27
C ASP A 395 2.41 7.91 -32.42
N THR A 396 3.10 6.95 -31.80
CA THR A 396 2.66 5.54 -31.82
C THR A 396 1.27 5.43 -31.18
N ALA A 397 0.30 5.06 -32.00
CA ALA A 397 -1.10 4.96 -31.61
C ALA A 397 -1.46 3.53 -31.14
N ASP A 398 -2.41 3.41 -30.22
CA ASP A 398 -2.96 2.10 -29.82
C ASP A 398 -3.71 1.45 -30.98
N THR A 399 -3.81 0.11 -30.95
CA THR A 399 -4.48 -0.68 -32.00
C THR A 399 -5.99 -0.77 -31.84
N LEU A 400 -6.55 -0.43 -30.69
CA LEU A 400 -7.98 -0.53 -30.43
C LEU A 400 -8.76 0.67 -30.98
N PHE A 401 -8.23 1.87 -30.73
CA PHE A 401 -8.89 3.13 -31.07
C PHE A 401 -8.06 4.00 -32.02
N GLY A 402 -6.79 3.68 -32.21
CA GLY A 402 -5.86 4.53 -32.97
C GLY A 402 -5.50 5.84 -32.26
N GLN A 403 -5.55 5.83 -30.93
CA GLN A 403 -5.24 7.01 -30.13
C GLN A 403 -3.77 7.15 -29.88
N THR A 404 -3.23 8.33 -30.17
CA THR A 404 -1.83 8.70 -29.85
C THR A 404 -1.67 9.07 -28.38
N PRO A 405 -0.44 9.10 -27.82
CA PRO A 405 -0.17 9.62 -26.50
C PRO A 405 -0.76 11.02 -26.24
N LEU A 406 -0.69 11.90 -27.27
CA LEU A 406 -1.27 13.25 -27.19
C LEU A 406 -2.82 13.21 -27.09
N SER A 407 -3.48 12.36 -27.90
CA SER A 407 -4.94 12.17 -27.84
C SER A 407 -5.36 11.73 -26.45
N ARG A 408 -4.63 10.78 -25.88
CA ARG A 408 -4.95 10.20 -24.59
C ARG A 408 -4.75 11.19 -23.43
N ALA A 409 -3.62 11.93 -23.46
CA ALA A 409 -3.38 13.00 -22.49
C ALA A 409 -4.43 14.12 -22.57
N ALA A 410 -4.85 14.49 -23.78
CA ALA A 410 -5.88 15.50 -23.99
C ALA A 410 -7.25 15.05 -23.51
N GLU A 411 -7.64 13.78 -23.72
CA GLU A 411 -8.88 13.17 -23.25
C GLU A 411 -8.95 13.14 -21.70
N ASN A 412 -7.85 12.83 -21.03
CA ASN A 412 -7.79 12.68 -19.58
C ASN A 412 -7.46 13.98 -18.82
N GLY A 413 -7.26 15.09 -19.52
CA GLY A 413 -7.05 16.39 -18.88
C GLY A 413 -5.63 16.65 -18.37
N HIS A 414 -4.62 15.94 -18.88
CA HIS A 414 -3.23 16.03 -18.41
C HIS A 414 -2.47 17.19 -19.08
N GLU A 415 -2.76 18.45 -18.68
CA GLU A 415 -2.18 19.66 -19.27
C GLU A 415 -0.65 19.62 -19.35
N GLY A 416 0.02 19.19 -18.27
CA GLY A 416 1.49 19.12 -18.23
C GLY A 416 2.08 18.20 -19.28
N VAL A 417 1.45 17.04 -19.50
CA VAL A 417 1.85 16.07 -20.54
C VAL A 417 1.59 16.62 -21.93
N VAL A 418 0.41 17.21 -22.17
CA VAL A 418 0.07 17.84 -23.46
C VAL A 418 1.09 18.90 -23.83
N ARG A 419 1.49 19.76 -22.90
CA ARG A 419 2.48 20.81 -23.12
C ARG A 419 3.81 20.23 -23.56
N ILE A 420 4.33 19.22 -22.87
CA ILE A 420 5.62 18.59 -23.21
C ILE A 420 5.55 17.90 -24.57
N LEU A 421 4.46 17.18 -24.87
CA LEU A 421 4.31 16.55 -26.18
C LEU A 421 4.27 17.56 -27.30
N LEU A 422 3.59 18.70 -27.15
CA LEU A 422 3.54 19.77 -28.15
C LEU A 422 4.87 20.52 -28.32
N GLU A 423 5.76 20.52 -27.34
CA GLU A 423 7.12 21.08 -27.45
C GLU A 423 8.04 20.20 -28.31
N ARG A 424 7.75 18.88 -28.40
CA ARG A 424 8.55 17.94 -29.18
C ARG A 424 8.31 18.12 -30.69
N SER A 425 9.36 18.29 -31.46
CA SER A 425 9.28 18.25 -32.92
C SER A 425 8.91 16.84 -33.39
N GLY A 426 7.95 16.74 -34.32
CA GLY A 426 7.50 15.46 -34.85
C GLY A 426 6.18 14.93 -34.27
N VAL A 427 5.65 15.53 -33.21
CA VAL A 427 4.30 15.20 -32.71
C VAL A 427 3.24 15.80 -33.62
N ASN A 428 2.30 14.96 -34.08
CA ASN A 428 1.16 15.39 -34.88
C ASN A 428 0.00 15.84 -33.99
N PRO A 429 -0.27 17.15 -33.83
CA PRO A 429 -1.33 17.62 -32.96
C PRO A 429 -2.73 17.38 -33.50
N ASN A 430 -2.86 16.93 -34.75
CA ASN A 430 -4.13 16.69 -35.44
C ASN A 430 -4.34 15.21 -35.78
N ALA A 431 -3.62 14.30 -35.16
CA ALA A 431 -3.79 12.87 -35.34
C ALA A 431 -5.21 12.43 -34.94
N ALA A 432 -6.00 12.01 -35.92
CA ALA A 432 -7.37 11.53 -35.68
C ALA A 432 -7.37 10.05 -35.32
N ASP A 433 -8.22 9.66 -34.37
CA ASP A 433 -8.44 8.25 -34.05
C ASP A 433 -9.18 7.50 -35.20
N ILE A 434 -9.02 6.17 -35.21
CA ILE A 434 -9.57 5.33 -36.30
C ILE A 434 -11.07 5.04 -36.15
N LEU A 435 -11.64 5.20 -34.94
CA LEU A 435 -13.01 4.79 -34.67
C LEU A 435 -14.01 5.91 -34.97
N LEU A 436 -13.74 7.13 -34.54
CA LEU A 436 -14.67 8.27 -34.62
C LEU A 436 -14.06 9.48 -35.37
N GLY A 437 -12.81 9.38 -35.83
CA GLY A 437 -12.08 10.47 -36.47
C GLY A 437 -11.82 11.65 -35.51
N GLN A 438 -11.83 11.39 -34.18
CA GLN A 438 -11.63 12.42 -33.18
C GLN A 438 -10.15 12.80 -33.04
N THR A 439 -9.89 14.10 -33.10
CA THR A 439 -8.57 14.66 -32.86
C THR A 439 -8.30 14.92 -31.37
N PRO A 440 -7.04 15.14 -30.92
CA PRO A 440 -6.76 15.56 -29.55
C PRO A 440 -7.56 16.78 -29.11
N LEU A 441 -7.75 17.74 -30.03
CA LEU A 441 -8.56 18.96 -29.78
C LEU A 441 -10.03 18.60 -29.53
N SER A 442 -10.65 17.78 -30.39
CA SER A 442 -12.06 17.40 -30.21
C SER A 442 -12.30 16.64 -28.92
N ARG A 443 -11.37 15.77 -28.52
CA ARG A 443 -11.43 15.05 -27.24
C ARG A 443 -11.29 15.98 -26.04
N ALA A 444 -10.36 16.94 -26.07
CA ALA A 444 -10.22 17.95 -25.01
C ALA A 444 -11.50 18.79 -24.84
N VAL A 445 -12.11 19.20 -25.95
CA VAL A 445 -13.36 19.98 -25.92
C VAL A 445 -14.52 19.16 -25.39
N GLN A 446 -14.68 17.91 -25.87
CA GLN A 446 -15.75 17.00 -25.43
C GLN A 446 -15.69 16.70 -23.92
N ASN A 447 -14.50 16.59 -23.37
CA ASN A 447 -14.31 16.32 -21.93
C ASN A 447 -14.16 17.60 -21.06
N GLY A 448 -14.36 18.79 -21.65
CA GLY A 448 -14.37 20.06 -20.91
C GLY A 448 -12.98 20.58 -20.49
N HIS A 449 -11.90 20.09 -21.13
CA HIS A 449 -10.53 20.48 -20.81
C HIS A 449 -10.12 21.77 -21.56
N GLU A 450 -10.73 22.89 -21.22
CA GLU A 450 -10.60 24.19 -21.94
C GLU A 450 -9.16 24.66 -22.10
N LYS A 451 -8.31 24.51 -21.06
CA LYS A 451 -6.90 24.90 -21.13
C LYS A 451 -6.12 24.10 -22.18
N ILE A 452 -6.37 22.80 -22.23
CA ILE A 452 -5.77 21.89 -23.23
C ILE A 452 -6.28 22.24 -24.62
N ALA A 453 -7.59 22.45 -24.76
CA ALA A 453 -8.18 22.88 -26.04
C ALA A 453 -7.57 24.18 -26.54
N LYS A 454 -7.28 25.13 -25.66
CA LYS A 454 -6.57 26.38 -26.00
C LYS A 454 -5.14 26.12 -26.49
N LEU A 455 -4.36 25.32 -25.75
CA LEU A 455 -2.99 24.97 -26.16
C LEU A 455 -2.93 24.27 -27.53
N LEU A 456 -3.87 23.36 -27.78
CA LEU A 456 -3.95 22.65 -29.06
C LEU A 456 -4.33 23.57 -30.22
N ARG A 457 -5.27 24.54 -30.04
CA ARG A 457 -5.61 25.54 -31.05
C ARG A 457 -4.39 26.43 -31.37
N GLU A 458 -3.73 26.98 -30.36
CA GLU A 458 -2.53 27.80 -30.53
C GLU A 458 -1.44 27.05 -31.31
N ARG A 459 -1.25 25.74 -31.08
CA ARG A 459 -0.30 24.92 -31.81
C ARG A 459 -0.71 24.67 -33.26
N LEU A 460 -2.00 24.43 -33.52
CA LEU A 460 -2.52 24.21 -34.86
C LEU A 460 -2.45 25.47 -35.73
N ASP A 461 -2.72 26.66 -35.15
CA ASP A 461 -2.64 27.95 -35.83
C ASP A 461 -1.18 28.31 -36.20
N TYR A 462 -0.20 27.80 -35.50
CA TYR A 462 1.22 28.02 -35.76
C TYR A 462 1.80 27.13 -36.89
N ILE A 463 1.07 26.13 -37.36
CA ILE A 463 1.52 25.21 -38.45
C ILE A 463 1.23 25.90 -39.81
N PRO A 464 2.26 26.29 -40.62
CA PRO A 464 2.02 26.90 -41.94
C PRO A 464 1.30 25.91 -42.85
N GLY A 465 0.11 26.27 -43.33
CA GLY A 465 -0.67 25.48 -44.27
C GLY A 465 -1.96 24.86 -43.71
N HIS A 466 -2.27 25.05 -42.42
CA HIS A 466 -3.55 24.64 -41.87
C HIS A 466 -4.63 25.71 -42.18
N ILE A 467 -5.36 25.53 -43.27
CA ILE A 467 -6.63 26.24 -43.48
C ILE A 467 -7.62 25.61 -42.48
N ALA A 468 -8.01 26.40 -41.51
CA ALA A 468 -9.08 26.02 -40.58
C ALA A 468 -10.31 25.65 -41.41
N GLY A 469 -10.63 24.36 -41.51
CA GLY A 469 -11.88 23.89 -42.08
C GLY A 469 -13.06 24.50 -41.32
N PRO A 470 -14.22 24.69 -41.99
CA PRO A 470 -15.35 25.34 -41.36
C PRO A 470 -15.71 24.62 -40.06
N GLN A 471 -15.80 25.41 -38.98
CA GLN A 471 -16.30 24.96 -37.67
C GLN A 471 -17.61 24.22 -37.88
N PRO A 472 -17.82 23.01 -37.33
CA PRO A 472 -19.13 22.40 -37.34
C PRO A 472 -20.06 23.29 -36.52
N THR A 473 -20.91 24.04 -37.23
CA THR A 473 -22.02 24.79 -36.65
C THR A 473 -22.91 23.82 -35.92
N GLY A 474 -23.08 24.06 -34.64
CA GLY A 474 -23.82 23.34 -33.63
C GLY A 474 -24.91 22.39 -34.13
N LEU A 475 -24.66 21.11 -34.01
CA LEU A 475 -25.69 20.13 -33.79
C LEU A 475 -25.73 19.84 -32.29
N PHE A 476 -26.63 20.53 -31.63
CA PHE A 476 -27.10 20.13 -30.31
C PHE A 476 -27.72 18.74 -30.44
N TYR A 477 -26.99 17.71 -30.04
CA TYR A 477 -27.61 16.45 -29.68
C TYR A 477 -28.10 16.57 -28.24
N PRO A 478 -29.40 16.39 -27.99
CA PRO A 478 -29.90 16.29 -26.62
C PRO A 478 -29.27 15.05 -25.98
N GLY A 479 -28.69 15.21 -24.82
CA GLY A 479 -28.13 14.12 -24.04
C GLY A 479 -29.15 12.98 -23.84
N PRO A 480 -28.74 11.72 -23.84
CA PRO A 480 -29.64 10.62 -23.56
C PRO A 480 -29.97 10.64 -22.05
N SER A 481 -31.15 11.20 -21.75
CA SER A 481 -31.87 10.84 -20.54
C SER A 481 -32.27 9.37 -20.62
N GLY A 482 -31.72 8.54 -19.74
CA GLY A 482 -32.30 7.28 -19.31
C GLY A 482 -32.39 6.17 -20.34
N LEU A 483 -31.37 5.33 -20.43
CA LEU A 483 -31.52 3.93 -20.79
C LEU A 483 -30.53 3.11 -19.95
N SER A 484 -31.02 2.64 -18.81
CA SER A 484 -30.50 1.47 -18.09
C SER A 484 -30.90 0.24 -18.91
N GLY A 485 -30.02 -0.20 -19.79
CA GLY A 485 -30.13 -1.47 -20.50
C GLY A 485 -28.82 -2.24 -20.38
N PRO A 486 -28.85 -3.58 -20.22
CA PRO A 486 -27.65 -4.36 -20.04
C PRO A 486 -26.79 -4.38 -21.31
N LEU A 487 -25.48 -4.23 -21.14
CA LEU A 487 -24.48 -4.42 -22.18
C LEU A 487 -24.60 -5.81 -22.83
N PRO A 488 -24.37 -5.95 -24.13
CA PRO A 488 -24.49 -7.24 -24.82
C PRO A 488 -23.43 -8.23 -24.34
N GLU A 489 -23.84 -9.47 -24.14
CA GLU A 489 -23.09 -10.61 -23.55
C GLU A 489 -21.85 -11.09 -24.32
N ARG A 490 -21.33 -10.35 -25.29
CA ARG A 490 -20.21 -10.84 -26.13
C ARG A 490 -18.80 -10.48 -25.63
N ILE A 491 -18.66 -9.77 -24.51
CA ILE A 491 -17.32 -9.44 -23.93
C ILE A 491 -17.05 -10.19 -22.60
N ARG A 492 -17.89 -11.17 -22.25
CA ARG A 492 -17.73 -11.96 -21.03
C ARG A 492 -17.03 -13.32 -21.19
N ARG A 493 -16.41 -13.60 -22.35
CA ARG A 493 -15.62 -14.82 -22.54
C ARG A 493 -14.38 -14.51 -23.37
N SER A 494 -13.35 -14.07 -22.71
CA SER A 494 -11.93 -14.36 -23.00
C SER A 494 -11.07 -13.88 -21.84
#